data_02741c9baa97ca49fe4a9bf05fb89b83
#
_entry.id   02741c9baa97ca49fe4a9bf05fb89b83
#
_cell.length_a   1.000
_cell.length_b   1.000
_cell.length_c   1.000
_cell.angle_alpha   90.00
_cell.angle_beta   90.00
_cell.angle_gamma   90.00
#
_symmetry.space_group_name_H-M   'P 1'
#
loop_
_entity.id
_entity.type
_entity.pdbx_description
1 polymer ?
#
loop_
_entity_poly.entity_id
_entity_poly.type
_entity_poly.pdbx_seq_one_letter_code
_entity_poly.pdbx_strand_id
1 'polypeptide(L)'
;MAKKAIKNVAPVISEIKPDETSASLAMASTDFIQKPLLAETEITPEPKPVVKKTTVSQKTYKKVAAEITYEPILDNAVHQFPYGYCTYYVSQRRPIYWSGNAITWLSHAQAAGFATGDTPQVGAIIVTSEGGYTGHVGMVDNVSGDQITITEMNYNGWGVISSRTISASYGAIRGYIY
;
A
#
# COMPACT_ATOMS: atom_id res chain seq x y z
N MET A 1 -3.20 -36.53 57.35
CA MET A 1 -3.37 -35.81 56.08
C MET A 1 -2.18 -34.92 55.86
N ALA A 2 -1.26 -35.30 54.98
CA ALA A 2 0.03 -34.64 54.81
C ALA A 2 -0.07 -33.57 53.70
N LYS A 3 0.28 -32.31 54.02
CA LYS A 3 0.42 -31.20 53.07
C LYS A 3 1.74 -31.34 52.34
N LYS A 4 1.72 -31.49 51.02
CA LYS A 4 2.88 -31.59 50.16
C LYS A 4 3.29 -30.16 49.77
N ALA A 5 4.47 -29.72 50.21
CA ALA A 5 5.06 -28.43 49.87
C ALA A 5 5.62 -28.48 48.46
N ILE A 6 5.26 -27.49 47.63
CA ILE A 6 5.82 -27.29 46.29
C ILE A 6 7.02 -26.38 46.46
N LYS A 7 8.21 -26.88 46.12
CA LYS A 7 9.46 -26.08 46.08
C LYS A 7 9.49 -25.27 44.81
N ASN A 8 9.57 -23.95 44.94
CA ASN A 8 9.89 -23.01 43.86
C ASN A 8 11.34 -23.20 43.45
N VAL A 9 11.56 -23.53 42.20
CA VAL A 9 12.89 -23.51 41.56
C VAL A 9 12.95 -22.23 40.71
N ALA A 10 13.86 -21.31 41.07
CA ALA A 10 14.16 -20.12 40.32
C ALA A 10 15.00 -20.48 39.07
N PRO A 11 14.76 -19.81 37.92
CA PRO A 11 15.63 -20.01 36.77
C PRO A 11 16.97 -19.30 36.93
N VAL A 12 18.03 -20.02 36.66
CA VAL A 12 19.41 -19.51 36.59
C VAL A 12 19.58 -18.70 35.31
N ILE A 13 19.85 -17.45 35.45
CA ILE A 13 20.25 -16.57 34.32
C ILE A 13 21.74 -16.74 34.12
N SER A 14 22.16 -17.36 33.02
CA SER A 14 23.56 -17.37 32.62
C SER A 14 23.89 -16.07 31.86
N GLU A 15 24.74 -15.26 32.47
CA GLU A 15 25.38 -14.09 31.84
C GLU A 15 26.28 -14.53 30.68
N ILE A 16 25.98 -14.01 29.49
CA ILE A 16 26.87 -14.10 28.33
C ILE A 16 27.69 -12.79 28.30
N LYS A 17 28.97 -12.90 28.56
CA LYS A 17 29.95 -11.79 28.41
C LYS A 17 30.18 -11.52 26.92
N PRO A 18 30.29 -10.24 26.49
CA PRO A 18 30.76 -9.91 25.15
C PRO A 18 32.27 -10.10 25.07
N ASP A 19 32.74 -10.78 24.05
CA ASP A 19 34.12 -10.93 23.68
C ASP A 19 34.60 -9.69 22.89
N GLU A 20 35.49 -8.95 23.50
CA GLU A 20 36.24 -7.87 22.85
C GLU A 20 37.44 -8.49 22.12
N THR A 21 37.44 -8.44 20.80
CA THR A 21 38.67 -8.57 20.06
C THR A 21 38.81 -7.40 19.08
N SER A 22 39.59 -6.46 19.60
CA SER A 22 40.27 -5.42 18.84
C SER A 22 41.19 -6.03 17.79
N ALA A 23 41.15 -5.54 16.55
CA ALA A 23 42.32 -5.53 15.69
C ALA A 23 42.29 -4.29 14.81
N SER A 24 43.08 -3.34 15.25
CA SER A 24 43.66 -2.23 14.55
C SER A 24 44.66 -2.72 13.49
N LEU A 25 44.64 -2.09 12.30
CA LEU A 25 45.79 -1.81 11.42
C LEU A 25 45.31 -0.84 10.36
N ALA A 26 45.56 0.45 10.45
CA ALA A 26 46.79 1.19 10.16
C ALA A 26 47.16 1.26 8.67
N MET A 27 46.98 2.49 8.14
CA MET A 27 47.88 3.22 7.25
C MET A 27 48.35 2.56 5.95
N ALA A 28 47.97 3.20 4.83
CA ALA A 28 48.94 3.64 3.85
C ALA A 28 48.38 4.72 2.95
N SER A 29 48.85 5.90 3.14
CA SER A 29 48.84 7.02 2.20
C SER A 29 49.64 6.64 0.95
N THR A 30 49.16 6.99 -0.22
CA THR A 30 50.07 7.45 -1.28
C THR A 30 49.29 8.42 -2.19
N ASP A 31 49.75 9.66 -2.10
CA ASP A 31 49.62 10.71 -3.08
C ASP A 31 49.93 10.18 -4.48
N PHE A 32 49.09 10.47 -5.44
CA PHE A 32 49.55 10.69 -6.79
C PHE A 32 48.74 11.83 -7.45
N ILE A 33 49.32 13.01 -7.31
CA ILE A 33 49.04 14.17 -8.15
C ILE A 33 49.58 13.87 -9.52
N GLN A 34 48.69 13.81 -10.50
CA GLN A 34 49.06 14.16 -11.87
C GLN A 34 47.83 14.69 -12.64
N LYS A 35 47.84 16.00 -12.79
CA LYS A 35 47.15 16.71 -13.83
C LYS A 35 48.05 16.69 -15.07
N PRO A 36 47.56 16.39 -16.27
CA PRO A 36 47.83 17.26 -17.37
C PRO A 36 46.58 17.58 -18.22
N LEU A 37 46.45 18.82 -18.44
CA LEU A 37 46.47 19.51 -19.72
C LEU A 37 45.27 19.27 -20.65
N LEU A 38 44.53 20.34 -20.70
CA LEU A 38 43.65 20.84 -21.75
C LEU A 38 43.81 20.17 -23.13
N ALA A 39 42.74 19.57 -23.60
CA ALA A 39 42.38 19.57 -25.00
C ALA A 39 40.97 20.11 -25.11
N GLU A 40 40.85 21.34 -25.53
CA GLU A 40 39.63 21.93 -26.06
C GLU A 40 39.22 21.13 -27.30
N THR A 41 38.22 20.28 -27.16
CA THR A 41 37.48 19.79 -28.32
C THR A 41 36.23 20.64 -28.47
N GLU A 42 36.24 21.46 -29.51
CA GLU A 42 35.09 22.19 -30.05
C GLU A 42 33.87 21.24 -30.10
N ILE A 43 32.90 21.52 -29.29
CA ILE A 43 31.61 20.80 -29.37
C ILE A 43 30.79 21.56 -30.43
N THR A 44 30.80 21.02 -31.61
CA THR A 44 29.83 21.38 -32.67
C THR A 44 28.43 21.14 -32.14
N PRO A 45 27.53 22.13 -32.14
CA PRO A 45 26.18 21.89 -31.65
C PRO A 45 25.42 20.96 -32.57
N GLU A 46 25.04 19.82 -32.01
CA GLU A 46 24.16 18.84 -32.63
C GLU A 46 22.82 19.49 -33.00
N PRO A 47 22.30 19.32 -34.21
CA PRO A 47 21.06 19.91 -34.62
C PRO A 47 19.90 19.33 -33.81
N LYS A 48 19.15 20.19 -33.11
CA LYS A 48 17.95 19.86 -32.39
C LYS A 48 16.98 19.10 -33.29
N PRO A 49 16.41 17.97 -32.82
CA PRO A 49 15.42 17.26 -33.60
C PRO A 49 14.21 18.14 -33.84
N VAL A 50 13.94 18.41 -35.11
CA VAL A 50 12.74 19.09 -35.55
C VAL A 50 11.55 18.23 -35.22
N VAL A 51 10.84 18.57 -34.13
CA VAL A 51 9.57 17.94 -33.79
C VAL A 51 8.57 18.38 -34.88
N LYS A 52 8.36 17.51 -35.85
CA LYS A 52 7.21 17.64 -36.75
C LYS A 52 5.95 17.59 -35.92
N LYS A 53 5.29 18.74 -35.76
CA LYS A 53 3.94 18.83 -35.23
C LYS A 53 3.03 18.03 -36.16
N THR A 54 2.82 16.76 -35.81
CA THR A 54 1.72 16.00 -36.38
C THR A 54 0.46 16.60 -35.79
N THR A 55 -0.23 17.37 -36.60
CA THR A 55 -1.55 17.88 -36.27
C THR A 55 -2.47 16.67 -36.20
N VAL A 56 -2.62 16.08 -35.01
CA VAL A 56 -3.66 15.12 -34.74
C VAL A 56 -4.97 15.89 -34.79
N SER A 57 -5.70 15.67 -35.88
CA SER A 57 -7.07 16.15 -36.03
C SER A 57 -7.85 15.76 -34.77
N GLN A 58 -8.15 16.75 -33.96
CA GLN A 58 -9.05 16.57 -32.81
C GLN A 58 -10.42 16.20 -33.37
N LYS A 59 -10.65 14.89 -33.46
CA LYS A 59 -12.00 14.38 -33.58
C LYS A 59 -12.73 14.83 -32.33
N THR A 60 -13.53 15.87 -32.47
CA THR A 60 -14.45 16.36 -31.45
C THR A 60 -15.36 15.21 -31.06
N TYR A 61 -14.99 14.51 -30.01
CA TYR A 61 -15.94 13.67 -29.31
C TYR A 61 -16.95 14.63 -28.69
N LYS A 62 -18.10 14.75 -29.33
CA LYS A 62 -19.27 15.29 -28.67
C LYS A 62 -19.40 14.52 -27.37
N LYS A 63 -19.07 15.18 -26.26
CA LYS A 63 -19.37 14.71 -24.91
C LYS A 63 -20.89 14.65 -24.84
N VAL A 64 -21.43 13.50 -25.19
CA VAL A 64 -22.76 13.12 -24.73
C VAL A 64 -22.51 12.85 -23.24
N ALA A 65 -22.59 13.90 -22.46
CA ALA A 65 -22.92 13.76 -21.08
C ALA A 65 -24.36 13.23 -21.08
N ALA A 66 -24.52 11.92 -21.24
CA ALA A 66 -25.65 11.28 -20.65
C ALA A 66 -25.47 11.59 -19.16
N GLU A 67 -26.25 12.52 -18.68
CA GLU A 67 -26.51 12.71 -17.27
C GLU A 67 -27.10 11.37 -16.82
N ILE A 68 -26.22 10.46 -16.40
CA ILE A 68 -26.64 9.29 -15.68
C ILE A 68 -27.06 9.88 -14.35
N THR A 69 -28.35 10.25 -14.29
CA THR A 69 -29.03 10.49 -13.03
C THR A 69 -28.97 9.16 -12.29
N TYR A 70 -27.97 9.03 -11.48
CA TYR A 70 -27.81 7.94 -10.54
C TYR A 70 -28.92 8.13 -9.51
N GLU A 71 -30.06 7.51 -9.73
CA GLU A 71 -31.01 7.30 -8.65
C GLU A 71 -30.33 6.29 -7.73
N PRO A 72 -29.81 6.70 -6.56
CA PRO A 72 -29.30 5.73 -5.63
C PRO A 72 -30.42 4.77 -5.32
N ILE A 73 -30.20 3.48 -5.53
CA ILE A 73 -31.05 2.45 -4.96
C ILE A 73 -30.90 2.64 -3.46
N LEU A 74 -31.78 3.48 -2.91
CA LEU A 74 -31.87 3.81 -1.50
C LEU A 74 -32.47 2.63 -0.73
N ASP A 75 -31.78 1.51 -0.71
CA ASP A 75 -31.75 0.73 0.48
C ASP A 75 -30.72 1.39 1.39
N ASN A 76 -31.19 2.40 2.15
CA ASN A 76 -30.35 3.27 2.99
C ASN A 76 -29.80 2.55 4.22
N ALA A 77 -29.71 1.26 4.20
CA ALA A 77 -29.09 0.50 5.27
C ALA A 77 -27.58 0.54 5.12
N VAL A 78 -26.96 1.56 5.74
CA VAL A 78 -25.51 1.51 6.02
C VAL A 78 -25.24 0.21 6.77
N HIS A 79 -24.53 -0.72 6.12
CA HIS A 79 -24.25 -2.02 6.73
C HIS A 79 -23.31 -1.86 7.92
N GLN A 80 -23.71 -2.45 9.04
CA GLN A 80 -22.89 -2.53 10.25
C GLN A 80 -22.06 -3.81 10.21
N PHE A 81 -20.75 -3.66 10.43
CA PHE A 81 -19.83 -4.79 10.51
C PHE A 81 -19.39 -5.00 11.96
N PRO A 82 -19.16 -6.25 12.40
CA PRO A 82 -18.71 -6.51 13.75
C PRO A 82 -17.35 -5.87 14.03
N TYR A 83 -17.18 -5.32 15.24
CA TYR A 83 -15.91 -4.78 15.69
C TYR A 83 -14.79 -5.84 15.60
N GLY A 84 -13.58 -5.38 15.31
CA GLY A 84 -12.38 -6.22 15.28
C GLY A 84 -11.99 -6.66 13.88
N TYR A 85 -12.87 -6.51 12.88
CA TYR A 85 -12.61 -6.93 11.50
C TYR A 85 -12.21 -5.74 10.60
N CYS A 86 -11.51 -6.03 9.51
CA CYS A 86 -11.13 -5.04 8.51
C CYS A 86 -12.35 -4.31 7.91
N THR A 87 -13.43 -5.03 7.69
CA THR A 87 -14.71 -4.49 7.19
C THR A 87 -15.33 -3.47 8.16
N TYR A 88 -15.23 -3.72 9.48
CA TYR A 88 -15.63 -2.76 10.49
C TYR A 88 -14.83 -1.46 10.36
N TYR A 89 -13.51 -1.55 10.29
CA TYR A 89 -12.64 -0.39 10.21
C TYR A 89 -12.97 0.49 9.00
N VAL A 90 -13.15 -0.12 7.84
CA VAL A 90 -13.49 0.61 6.61
C VAL A 90 -14.88 1.24 6.72
N SER A 91 -15.86 0.54 7.29
CA SER A 91 -17.22 1.06 7.47
C SER A 91 -17.31 2.26 8.44
N GLN A 92 -16.32 2.43 9.32
CA GLN A 92 -16.20 3.63 10.17
C GLN A 92 -15.60 4.83 9.42
N ARG A 93 -15.01 4.61 8.24
CA ARG A 93 -14.37 5.63 7.41
C ARG A 93 -15.22 6.06 6.22
N ARG A 94 -16.06 5.14 5.72
CA ARG A 94 -16.98 5.36 4.58
C ARG A 94 -18.28 4.62 4.83
N PRO A 95 -19.43 5.17 4.44
CA PRO A 95 -20.69 4.42 4.40
C PRO A 95 -20.56 3.24 3.43
N ILE A 96 -20.95 2.05 3.86
CA ILE A 96 -20.92 0.83 3.06
C ILE A 96 -22.36 0.37 2.85
N TYR A 97 -22.76 0.23 1.59
CA TYR A 97 -24.12 -0.12 1.18
C TYR A 97 -24.25 -1.57 0.70
N TRP A 98 -23.26 -2.38 0.99
CA TRP A 98 -23.24 -3.82 0.69
C TRP A 98 -22.74 -4.60 1.89
N SER A 99 -23.03 -5.90 1.91
CA SER A 99 -22.63 -6.83 2.97
C SER A 99 -21.66 -7.89 2.43
N GLY A 100 -21.28 -8.83 3.28
CA GLY A 100 -20.47 -9.99 2.92
C GLY A 100 -18.99 -9.85 3.26
N ASN A 101 -18.25 -10.89 2.88
CA ASN A 101 -16.80 -10.95 3.09
C ASN A 101 -16.05 -9.95 2.22
N ALA A 102 -14.92 -9.46 2.69
CA ALA A 102 -14.10 -8.47 2.00
C ALA A 102 -13.79 -8.84 0.55
N ILE A 103 -13.55 -10.12 0.25
CA ILE A 103 -13.24 -10.60 -1.11
C ILE A 103 -14.36 -10.32 -2.12
N THR A 104 -15.60 -10.22 -1.66
CA THR A 104 -16.77 -9.96 -2.53
C THR A 104 -17.10 -8.47 -2.67
N TRP A 105 -16.39 -7.61 -1.97
CA TRP A 105 -16.72 -6.19 -1.91
C TRP A 105 -16.63 -5.48 -3.27
N LEU A 106 -15.66 -5.85 -4.13
CA LEU A 106 -15.58 -5.27 -5.47
C LEU A 106 -16.87 -5.51 -6.29
N SER A 107 -17.31 -6.76 -6.35
CA SER A 107 -18.53 -7.11 -7.11
C SER A 107 -19.79 -6.53 -6.48
N HIS A 108 -19.88 -6.49 -5.15
CA HIS A 108 -21.02 -5.92 -4.46
C HIS A 108 -21.07 -4.38 -4.60
N ALA A 109 -19.90 -3.70 -4.53
CA ALA A 109 -19.81 -2.27 -4.80
C ALA A 109 -20.24 -1.93 -6.23
N GLN A 110 -19.79 -2.71 -7.21
CA GLN A 110 -20.24 -2.56 -8.62
C GLN A 110 -21.74 -2.74 -8.76
N ALA A 111 -22.32 -3.77 -8.13
CA ALA A 111 -23.76 -4.01 -8.13
C ALA A 111 -24.54 -2.88 -7.45
N ALA A 112 -23.95 -2.24 -6.44
CA ALA A 112 -24.47 -1.06 -5.77
C ALA A 112 -24.15 0.24 -6.54
N GLY A 113 -23.46 0.14 -7.70
CA GLY A 113 -23.18 1.22 -8.64
C GLY A 113 -21.99 2.09 -8.28
N PHE A 114 -21.15 1.67 -7.36
CA PHE A 114 -19.91 2.37 -7.06
C PHE A 114 -18.85 2.13 -8.14
N ALA A 115 -18.06 3.15 -8.42
CA ALA A 115 -16.92 3.02 -9.31
C ALA A 115 -15.86 2.13 -8.70
N THR A 116 -15.30 1.23 -9.51
CA THR A 116 -14.20 0.33 -9.14
C THR A 116 -13.13 0.34 -10.22
N GLY A 117 -11.92 -0.06 -9.89
CA GLY A 117 -10.82 -0.15 -10.86
C GLY A 117 -9.53 -0.69 -10.26
N ASP A 118 -8.46 -0.61 -11.05
CA ASP A 118 -7.17 -1.20 -10.73
C ASP A 118 -6.12 -0.13 -10.34
N THR A 119 -6.50 1.15 -10.41
CA THR A 119 -5.58 2.27 -10.12
C THR A 119 -5.74 2.73 -8.68
N PRO A 120 -4.68 2.74 -7.86
CA PRO A 120 -4.77 3.22 -6.49
C PRO A 120 -5.07 4.71 -6.45
N GLN A 121 -5.97 5.12 -5.55
CA GLN A 121 -6.29 6.51 -5.27
C GLN A 121 -6.42 6.72 -3.76
N VAL A 122 -5.94 7.86 -3.26
CA VAL A 122 -6.10 8.21 -1.85
C VAL A 122 -7.59 8.29 -1.52
N GLY A 123 -7.98 7.68 -0.40
CA GLY A 123 -9.37 7.57 0.03
C GLY A 123 -10.16 6.41 -0.57
N ALA A 124 -9.59 5.68 -1.54
CA ALA A 124 -10.19 4.45 -2.04
C ALA A 124 -10.13 3.32 -1.00
N ILE A 125 -11.08 2.39 -1.11
CA ILE A 125 -11.00 1.12 -0.39
C ILE A 125 -10.18 0.16 -1.26
N ILE A 126 -9.08 -0.37 -0.73
CA ILE A 126 -8.34 -1.46 -1.36
C ILE A 126 -8.98 -2.78 -0.95
N VAL A 127 -9.13 -3.68 -1.92
CA VAL A 127 -9.58 -5.07 -1.71
C VAL A 127 -8.44 -6.00 -2.06
N THR A 128 -8.12 -6.92 -1.16
CA THR A 128 -7.06 -7.92 -1.36
C THR A 128 -7.57 -9.34 -1.11
N SER A 129 -6.82 -10.34 -1.59
CA SER A 129 -7.07 -11.76 -1.29
C SER A 129 -6.37 -12.25 -0.04
N GLU A 130 -5.75 -11.38 0.73
CA GLU A 130 -5.19 -11.72 2.03
C GLU A 130 -6.31 -12.18 2.96
N GLY A 131 -6.00 -13.08 3.90
CA GLY A 131 -7.04 -13.73 4.70
C GLY A 131 -7.78 -14.86 3.97
N GLY A 132 -7.30 -15.28 2.80
CA GLY A 132 -7.82 -16.42 2.05
C GLY A 132 -9.23 -16.17 1.49
N TYR A 133 -10.16 -17.09 1.74
CA TYR A 133 -11.54 -17.04 1.20
C TYR A 133 -12.36 -15.86 1.71
N THR A 134 -11.97 -15.22 2.81
CA THR A 134 -12.67 -14.03 3.32
C THR A 134 -12.19 -12.75 2.69
N GLY A 135 -10.96 -12.73 2.18
CA GLY A 135 -10.31 -11.52 1.69
C GLY A 135 -9.97 -10.52 2.80
N HIS A 136 -9.47 -9.37 2.39
CA HIS A 136 -9.14 -8.28 3.30
C HIS A 136 -9.40 -6.93 2.64
N VAL A 137 -9.69 -5.91 3.45
CA VAL A 137 -9.91 -4.53 3.00
C VAL A 137 -9.20 -3.53 3.89
N GLY A 138 -8.78 -2.41 3.30
CA GLY A 138 -8.19 -1.28 4.00
C GLY A 138 -8.51 0.03 3.29
N MET A 139 -8.05 1.12 3.86
CA MET A 139 -8.12 2.45 3.25
C MET A 139 -6.78 2.82 2.65
N VAL A 140 -6.79 3.38 1.45
CA VAL A 140 -5.59 3.96 0.83
C VAL A 140 -5.38 5.36 1.40
N ASP A 141 -4.29 5.53 2.16
CA ASP A 141 -3.96 6.82 2.78
C ASP A 141 -2.98 7.64 1.94
N ASN A 142 -2.09 6.99 1.20
CA ASN A 142 -1.12 7.66 0.34
C ASN A 142 -0.77 6.81 -0.88
N VAL A 143 -0.45 7.49 -1.99
CA VAL A 143 0.07 6.88 -3.22
C VAL A 143 1.30 7.67 -3.66
N SER A 144 2.44 7.01 -3.79
CA SER A 144 3.70 7.62 -4.20
C SER A 144 4.43 6.71 -5.19
N GLY A 145 4.36 7.05 -6.47
CA GLY A 145 4.85 6.18 -7.55
C GLY A 145 4.13 4.83 -7.52
N ASP A 146 4.90 3.75 -7.35
CA ASP A 146 4.40 2.38 -7.22
C ASP A 146 4.13 1.95 -5.77
N GLN A 147 4.27 2.85 -4.81
CA GLN A 147 4.06 2.56 -3.39
C GLN A 147 2.70 3.08 -2.92
N ILE A 148 1.99 2.25 -2.20
CA ILE A 148 0.68 2.55 -1.61
C ILE A 148 0.79 2.36 -0.11
N THR A 149 0.48 3.40 0.66
CA THR A 149 0.31 3.27 2.11
C THR A 149 -1.17 3.04 2.41
N ILE A 150 -1.45 2.00 3.15
CA ILE A 150 -2.80 1.62 3.56
C ILE A 150 -2.90 1.56 5.07
N THR A 151 -4.09 1.84 5.59
CA THR A 151 -4.45 1.59 6.99
C THR A 151 -5.62 0.62 7.04
N GLU A 152 -5.54 -0.32 7.94
CA GLU A 152 -6.42 -1.47 8.01
C GLU A 152 -6.58 -1.97 9.46
N MET A 153 -7.53 -2.86 9.69
CA MET A 153 -7.71 -3.53 10.98
C MET A 153 -7.67 -5.04 10.79
N ASN A 154 -7.20 -5.75 11.81
CA ASN A 154 -7.14 -7.22 11.84
C ASN A 154 -6.12 -7.86 10.87
N TYR A 155 -5.13 -7.09 10.42
CA TYR A 155 -3.98 -7.65 9.71
C TYR A 155 -2.92 -8.18 10.68
N ASN A 156 -2.57 -7.36 11.68
CA ASN A 156 -1.59 -7.69 12.73
C ASN A 156 -2.24 -8.28 13.99
N GLY A 157 -3.48 -8.73 13.92
CA GLY A 157 -4.24 -9.29 15.04
C GLY A 157 -5.64 -8.71 15.14
N TRP A 158 -6.53 -9.47 15.76
CA TRP A 158 -7.93 -9.09 15.90
C TRP A 158 -8.10 -7.74 16.58
N GLY A 159 -8.81 -6.82 15.94
CA GLY A 159 -9.09 -5.48 16.46
C GLY A 159 -7.91 -4.50 16.41
N VAL A 160 -6.72 -4.95 15.98
CA VAL A 160 -5.54 -4.09 15.87
C VAL A 160 -5.60 -3.28 14.58
N ILE A 161 -5.53 -1.96 14.69
CA ILE A 161 -5.35 -1.06 13.55
C ILE A 161 -3.86 -0.98 13.24
N SER A 162 -3.50 -1.17 11.99
CA SER A 162 -2.12 -1.07 11.51
C SER A 162 -2.05 -0.35 10.18
N SER A 163 -0.87 0.20 9.88
CA SER A 163 -0.56 0.79 8.59
C SER A 163 0.65 0.09 7.99
N ARG A 164 0.65 -0.10 6.68
CA ARG A 164 1.76 -0.65 5.93
C ARG A 164 1.85 -0.04 4.53
N THR A 165 3.04 -0.09 3.95
CA THR A 165 3.28 0.30 2.57
C THR A 165 3.54 -0.95 1.72
N ILE A 166 2.83 -1.03 0.60
CA ILE A 166 2.91 -2.14 -0.35
C ILE A 166 3.14 -1.60 -1.76
N SER A 167 3.63 -2.42 -2.68
CA SER A 167 3.71 -2.06 -4.09
C SER A 167 2.32 -2.05 -4.74
N ALA A 168 2.07 -1.14 -5.67
CA ALA A 168 0.85 -1.12 -6.49
C ALA A 168 0.69 -2.40 -7.33
N SER A 169 1.79 -3.13 -7.57
CA SER A 169 1.80 -4.43 -8.25
C SER A 169 1.71 -5.63 -7.30
N TYR A 170 1.40 -5.40 -6.02
CA TYR A 170 1.29 -6.49 -5.05
C TYR A 170 0.22 -7.52 -5.46
N GLY A 171 0.62 -8.76 -5.67
CA GLY A 171 -0.20 -9.80 -6.28
C GLY A 171 -1.47 -10.19 -5.54
N ALA A 172 -1.62 -9.78 -4.27
CA ALA A 172 -2.84 -9.98 -3.52
C ALA A 172 -3.92 -8.93 -3.82
N ILE A 173 -3.59 -7.79 -4.43
CA ILE A 173 -4.56 -6.75 -4.78
C ILE A 173 -5.57 -7.30 -5.77
N ARG A 174 -6.86 -7.04 -5.52
CA ARG A 174 -7.98 -7.40 -6.39
C ARG A 174 -8.61 -6.19 -7.05
N GLY A 175 -8.38 -5.00 -6.52
CA GLY A 175 -8.81 -3.72 -7.05
C GLY A 175 -9.18 -2.74 -5.96
N TYR A 176 -9.77 -1.63 -6.40
CA TYR A 176 -10.13 -0.49 -5.55
C TYR A 176 -11.60 -0.11 -5.77
N ILE A 177 -12.24 0.42 -4.71
CA ILE A 177 -13.58 1.00 -4.73
C ILE A 177 -13.42 2.49 -4.44
N TYR A 178 -13.95 3.34 -5.32
CA TYR A 178 -13.79 4.80 -5.27
C TYR A 178 -14.98 5.52 -4.64
#